data_4c5ba7bddc4d38e0d592de745de0f79d
#
_entry.id   4c5ba7bddc4d38e0d592de745de0f79d
#
_cell.length_a   1.000
_cell.length_b   1.000
_cell.length_c   1.000
_cell.angle_alpha   90.00
_cell.angle_beta   90.00
_cell.angle_gamma   90.00
#
_symmetry.space_group_name_H-M   'P 1'
#
loop_
_entity.id
_entity.type
_entity.pdbx_description
1 polymer ?
#
loop_
_entity_poly.entity_id
_entity_poly.type
_entity_poly.pdbx_seq_one_letter_code
_entity_poly.pdbx_strand_id
1 'polypeptide(L)'
;MANQGECVIYGLIFVALTMIIVMGGVGGGIEKVCSVGMPALFVMLVICIIRSCTLEGASEGLKYMFVPGWALANGVIKEAPNFFSVVSTAGGQMFFSLSLGMAAMITYGSYLDKKENLQKNAIIIVVMDTLVALMAGLCVIPGRFALDPTGTLGGPSLLFVTMQNVFDRMGGAGPVFGILFYLLVVFAAVSSSISLLEAVVAHYVDRARDRGKGDKRKPYSVLAGIAAGILCVIVCLDSLGSAGISPADILGMRGTMEKLPTWSADWLDFFDCIAEGILMPLGALLMSIMYGWEIGPGVVRDEIEHDEGHKMFGYTFFKICIKYVTPVCMVLVLYGQIKEFFFV
;
A
#
# COMPACT_ATOMS: atom_id res chain seq x y z
N MET A 1 -15.51 2.45 -15.83
CA MET A 1 -15.10 3.87 -15.76
C MET A 1 -15.46 4.52 -17.10
N ALA A 2 -16.48 5.36 -17.09
CA ALA A 2 -17.10 5.77 -18.34
C ALA A 2 -16.38 6.92 -19.07
N ASN A 3 -15.47 7.66 -18.42
CA ASN A 3 -14.86 8.84 -19.05
C ASN A 3 -13.35 8.92 -18.74
N GLN A 4 -12.53 8.52 -19.70
CA GLN A 4 -11.06 8.56 -19.62
C GLN A 4 -10.54 9.98 -19.34
N GLY A 5 -11.17 11.02 -19.94
CA GLY A 5 -10.78 12.40 -19.72
C GLY A 5 -10.95 12.85 -18.27
N GLU A 6 -12.04 12.46 -17.62
CA GLU A 6 -12.26 12.76 -16.21
C GLU A 6 -11.25 12.03 -15.31
N CYS A 7 -10.95 10.76 -15.58
CA CYS A 7 -9.92 10.01 -14.85
C CYS A 7 -8.56 10.72 -14.92
N VAL A 8 -8.14 11.18 -16.11
CA VAL A 8 -6.89 11.92 -16.30
C VAL A 8 -6.89 13.23 -15.50
N ILE A 9 -7.98 14.01 -15.59
CA ILE A 9 -8.08 15.29 -14.87
C ILE A 9 -7.98 15.10 -13.37
N TYR A 10 -8.78 14.19 -12.78
CA TYR A 10 -8.75 13.93 -11.35
C TYR A 10 -7.42 13.32 -10.90
N GLY A 11 -6.83 12.42 -11.69
CA GLY A 11 -5.51 11.86 -11.43
C GLY A 11 -4.42 12.94 -11.38
N LEU A 12 -4.41 13.86 -12.35
CA LEU A 12 -3.47 14.97 -12.36
C LEU A 12 -3.68 15.96 -11.22
N ILE A 13 -4.94 16.23 -10.83
CA ILE A 13 -5.25 17.04 -9.64
C ILE A 13 -4.67 16.36 -8.39
N PHE A 14 -4.83 15.05 -8.25
CA PHE A 14 -4.30 14.29 -7.11
C PHE A 14 -2.77 14.32 -7.06
N VAL A 15 -2.09 14.10 -8.19
CA VAL A 15 -0.62 14.19 -8.28
C VAL A 15 -0.14 15.61 -7.98
N ALA A 16 -0.83 16.65 -8.47
CA ALA A 16 -0.50 18.05 -8.18
C ALA A 16 -0.65 18.36 -6.67
N LEU A 17 -1.71 17.87 -6.03
CA LEU A 17 -1.91 18.02 -4.59
C LEU A 17 -0.75 17.37 -3.80
N THR A 18 -0.40 16.13 -4.12
CA THR A 18 0.74 15.42 -3.52
C THR A 18 2.05 16.22 -3.69
N MET A 19 2.32 16.69 -4.90
CA MET A 19 3.50 17.48 -5.22
C MET A 19 3.57 18.79 -4.40
N ILE A 20 2.47 19.51 -4.28
CA ILE A 20 2.39 20.76 -3.50
C ILE A 20 2.72 20.50 -2.03
N ILE A 21 2.18 19.43 -1.46
CA ILE A 21 2.44 19.07 -0.05
C ILE A 21 3.92 18.72 0.16
N VAL A 22 4.50 17.91 -0.72
CA VAL A 22 5.92 17.51 -0.65
C VAL A 22 6.85 18.72 -0.84
N MET A 23 6.50 19.69 -1.70
CA MET A 23 7.22 20.95 -1.86
C MET A 23 7.29 21.78 -0.56
N GLY A 24 6.28 21.65 0.30
CA GLY A 24 6.22 22.28 1.62
C GLY A 24 7.22 21.71 2.64
N GLY A 25 7.85 20.58 2.32
CA GLY A 25 8.80 19.89 3.19
C GLY A 25 8.15 19.11 4.33
N VAL A 26 8.97 18.49 5.20
CA VAL A 26 8.48 17.59 6.25
C VAL A 26 7.63 18.35 7.27
N GLY A 27 8.14 19.35 7.96
CA GLY A 27 7.41 20.07 9.01
C GLY A 27 6.30 20.99 8.51
N GLY A 28 6.50 21.67 7.34
CA GLY A 28 5.52 22.62 6.79
C GLY A 28 4.42 22.00 5.93
N GLY A 29 4.67 20.83 5.34
CA GLY A 29 3.77 20.14 4.43
C GLY A 29 3.30 18.80 4.98
N ILE A 30 4.17 17.82 5.01
CA ILE A 30 3.84 16.41 5.30
C ILE A 30 3.27 16.26 6.71
N GLU A 31 4.00 16.69 7.73
CA GLU A 31 3.61 16.58 9.13
C GLU A 31 2.29 17.29 9.42
N LYS A 32 2.10 18.49 8.88
CA LYS A 32 0.89 19.27 9.08
C LYS A 32 -0.35 18.60 8.47
N VAL A 33 -0.21 17.99 7.30
CA VAL A 33 -1.32 17.25 6.66
C VAL A 33 -1.62 15.96 7.41
N CYS A 34 -0.58 15.21 7.79
CA CYS A 34 -0.75 13.94 8.50
C CYS A 34 -1.28 14.13 9.92
N SER A 35 -0.84 15.16 10.66
CA SER A 35 -1.29 15.42 12.05
C SER A 35 -2.80 15.68 12.17
N VAL A 36 -3.43 16.22 11.11
CA VAL A 36 -4.89 16.43 11.06
C VAL A 36 -5.58 15.28 10.32
N GLY A 37 -5.01 14.86 9.20
CA GLY A 37 -5.62 13.86 8.32
C GLY A 37 -5.74 12.48 8.97
N MET A 38 -4.70 12.01 9.68
CA MET A 38 -4.70 10.67 10.27
C MET A 38 -5.72 10.50 11.42
N PRO A 39 -5.85 11.43 12.38
CA PRO A 39 -6.95 11.36 13.37
C PRO A 39 -8.34 11.45 12.73
N ALA A 40 -8.53 12.31 11.72
CA ALA A 40 -9.79 12.41 11.01
C ALA A 40 -10.14 11.09 10.28
N LEU A 41 -9.16 10.47 9.62
CA LEU A 41 -9.30 9.16 8.99
C LEU A 41 -9.75 8.12 10.00
N PHE A 42 -9.11 8.06 11.17
CA PHE A 42 -9.45 7.09 12.20
C PHE A 42 -10.89 7.27 12.71
N VAL A 43 -11.33 8.49 12.96
CA VAL A 43 -12.71 8.80 13.37
C VAL A 43 -13.72 8.40 12.30
N MET A 44 -13.46 8.74 11.03
CA MET A 44 -14.32 8.35 9.90
C MET A 44 -14.41 6.84 9.77
N LEU A 45 -13.27 6.14 9.92
CA LEU A 45 -13.22 4.68 9.86
C LEU A 45 -14.09 4.05 10.95
N VAL A 46 -14.01 4.53 12.21
CA VAL A 46 -14.85 4.02 13.31
C VAL A 46 -16.34 4.24 13.03
N ILE A 47 -16.73 5.41 12.52
CA ILE A 47 -18.13 5.68 12.13
C ILE A 47 -18.62 4.69 11.07
N CYS A 48 -17.82 4.47 10.03
CA CYS A 48 -18.15 3.53 8.96
C CYS A 48 -18.24 2.08 9.48
N ILE A 49 -17.34 1.67 10.37
CA ILE A 49 -17.38 0.32 11.00
C ILE A 49 -18.67 0.12 11.78
N ILE A 50 -19.03 1.06 12.66
CA ILE A 50 -20.27 0.96 13.45
C ILE A 50 -21.46 0.76 12.52
N ARG A 51 -21.55 1.54 11.44
CA ARG A 51 -22.64 1.40 10.47
C ARG A 51 -22.60 0.08 9.73
N SER A 52 -21.45 -0.33 9.22
CA SER A 52 -21.28 -1.56 8.46
C SER A 52 -21.65 -2.79 9.31
N CYS A 53 -21.19 -2.86 10.55
CA CYS A 53 -21.45 -3.98 11.47
C CYS A 53 -22.88 -4.00 12.01
N THR A 54 -23.62 -2.89 11.97
CA THR A 54 -25.02 -2.82 12.41
C THR A 54 -26.04 -3.09 11.31
N LEU A 55 -25.61 -3.35 10.08
CA LEU A 55 -26.49 -3.74 8.98
C LEU A 55 -27.04 -5.15 9.20
N GLU A 56 -28.29 -5.37 8.79
CA GLU A 56 -28.90 -6.68 8.77
C GLU A 56 -28.15 -7.58 7.76
N GLY A 57 -27.68 -8.76 8.19
CA GLY A 57 -26.83 -9.65 7.39
C GLY A 57 -25.31 -9.42 7.52
N ALA A 58 -24.85 -8.39 8.23
CA ALA A 58 -23.43 -8.12 8.46
C ALA A 58 -22.68 -9.28 9.14
N SER A 59 -23.40 -10.12 9.89
CA SER A 59 -22.83 -11.28 10.60
C SER A 59 -22.14 -12.27 9.65
N GLU A 60 -22.58 -12.41 8.41
CA GLU A 60 -21.98 -13.29 7.42
C GLU A 60 -20.60 -12.77 7.01
N GLY A 61 -20.45 -11.45 6.85
CA GLY A 61 -19.16 -10.81 6.59
C GLY A 61 -18.18 -10.95 7.76
N LEU A 62 -18.67 -10.85 9.00
CA LEU A 62 -17.85 -11.10 10.20
C LEU A 62 -17.40 -12.57 10.26
N LYS A 63 -18.25 -13.52 9.95
CA LYS A 63 -17.88 -14.94 9.85
C LYS A 63 -16.86 -15.18 8.77
N TYR A 64 -17.01 -14.54 7.59
CA TYR A 64 -16.03 -14.60 6.51
C TYR A 64 -14.64 -14.15 6.96
N MET A 65 -14.55 -13.07 7.75
CA MET A 65 -13.28 -12.54 8.22
C MET A 65 -12.62 -13.37 9.34
N PHE A 66 -13.41 -13.88 10.28
CA PHE A 66 -12.88 -14.41 11.54
C PHE A 66 -13.09 -15.91 11.75
N VAL A 67 -13.96 -16.57 10.97
CA VAL A 67 -14.22 -18.01 11.14
C VAL A 67 -13.47 -18.80 10.06
N PRO A 68 -12.41 -19.53 10.44
CA PRO A 68 -11.66 -20.35 9.50
C PRO A 68 -12.55 -21.37 8.77
N GLY A 69 -12.38 -21.48 7.46
CA GLY A 69 -13.14 -22.44 6.64
C GLY A 69 -14.59 -22.03 6.33
N TRP A 70 -15.11 -20.95 6.91
CA TRP A 70 -16.49 -20.52 6.63
C TRP A 70 -16.70 -20.20 5.14
N ALA A 71 -15.76 -19.54 4.50
CA ALA A 71 -15.81 -19.19 3.09
C ALA A 71 -15.88 -20.42 2.17
N LEU A 72 -15.14 -21.48 2.51
CA LEU A 72 -15.17 -22.75 1.80
C LEU A 72 -16.51 -23.48 2.03
N ALA A 73 -16.95 -23.56 3.27
CA ALA A 73 -18.21 -24.24 3.64
C ALA A 73 -19.45 -23.61 2.99
N ASN A 74 -19.42 -22.31 2.74
CA ASN A 74 -20.51 -21.55 2.12
C ASN A 74 -20.32 -21.29 0.61
N GLY A 75 -19.30 -21.90 -0.01
CA GLY A 75 -19.07 -21.81 -1.45
C GLY A 75 -18.60 -20.43 -1.94
N VAL A 76 -18.14 -19.55 -1.03
CA VAL A 76 -17.58 -18.25 -1.39
C VAL A 76 -16.23 -18.42 -2.10
N ILE A 77 -15.45 -19.40 -1.68
CA ILE A 77 -14.26 -19.89 -2.37
C ILE A 77 -14.45 -21.37 -2.73
N LYS A 78 -13.92 -21.78 -3.89
CA LYS A 78 -14.08 -23.14 -4.41
C LYS A 78 -13.11 -24.13 -3.78
N GLU A 79 -11.91 -23.69 -3.47
CA GLU A 79 -10.82 -24.50 -2.95
C GLU A 79 -10.09 -23.77 -1.81
N ALA A 80 -9.59 -24.54 -0.85
CA ALA A 80 -8.73 -23.97 0.20
C ALA A 80 -7.40 -23.52 -0.40
N PRO A 81 -6.95 -22.28 -0.14
CA PRO A 81 -5.68 -21.81 -0.67
C PRO A 81 -4.52 -22.60 -0.06
N ASN A 82 -3.48 -22.85 -0.85
CA ASN A 82 -2.27 -23.48 -0.39
C ASN A 82 -1.53 -22.57 0.59
N PHE A 83 -0.93 -23.13 1.64
CA PHE A 83 -0.16 -22.39 2.64
C PHE A 83 0.90 -21.47 2.02
N PHE A 84 1.66 -21.93 1.02
CA PHE A 84 2.66 -21.11 0.33
C PHE A 84 2.02 -19.94 -0.44
N SER A 85 0.87 -20.13 -1.06
CA SER A 85 0.13 -19.07 -1.72
C SER A 85 -0.32 -18.02 -0.71
N VAL A 86 -0.87 -18.45 0.44
CA VAL A 86 -1.28 -17.51 1.52
C VAL A 86 -0.10 -16.70 2.03
N VAL A 87 1.04 -17.35 2.32
CA VAL A 87 2.26 -16.66 2.80
C VAL A 87 2.79 -15.69 1.76
N SER A 88 2.78 -16.07 0.48
CA SER A 88 3.26 -15.22 -0.61
C SER A 88 2.40 -13.97 -0.80
N THR A 89 1.08 -14.15 -0.91
CA THR A 89 0.14 -13.02 -1.09
C THR A 89 0.13 -12.12 0.15
N ALA A 90 0.10 -12.70 1.36
CA ALA A 90 0.18 -11.91 2.59
C ALA A 90 1.53 -11.18 2.74
N GLY A 91 2.63 -11.82 2.31
CA GLY A 91 3.96 -11.22 2.29
C GLY A 91 4.06 -10.06 1.30
N GLY A 92 3.54 -10.21 0.08
CA GLY A 92 3.45 -9.12 -0.90
C GLY A 92 2.68 -7.92 -0.35
N GLN A 93 1.48 -8.16 0.16
CA GLN A 93 0.67 -7.12 0.79
C GLN A 93 1.39 -6.42 1.96
N MET A 94 2.15 -7.15 2.78
CA MET A 94 2.92 -6.59 3.90
C MET A 94 4.01 -5.62 3.42
N PHE A 95 4.67 -5.88 2.28
CA PHE A 95 5.66 -4.96 1.70
C PHE A 95 5.05 -3.62 1.35
N PHE A 96 3.87 -3.65 0.72
CA PHE A 96 3.15 -2.45 0.36
C PHE A 96 2.64 -1.71 1.60
N SER A 97 1.96 -2.39 2.51
CA SER A 97 1.34 -1.82 3.71
C SER A 97 2.37 -1.16 4.64
N LEU A 98 3.49 -1.84 4.92
CA LEU A 98 4.58 -1.34 5.78
C LEU A 98 5.61 -0.51 5.02
N SER A 99 5.41 -0.26 3.72
CA SER A 99 6.35 0.50 2.87
C SER A 99 7.78 -0.04 2.89
N LEU A 100 7.93 -1.39 2.89
CA LEU A 100 9.23 -2.06 2.92
C LEU A 100 9.81 -2.18 1.51
N GLY A 101 11.15 -2.16 1.41
CA GLY A 101 11.86 -2.34 0.14
C GLY A 101 11.84 -1.14 -0.82
N MET A 102 11.03 -0.09 -0.56
CA MET A 102 10.87 1.10 -1.41
C MET A 102 11.59 2.35 -0.87
N ALA A 103 12.51 2.23 0.05
CA ALA A 103 13.27 3.30 0.69
C ALA A 103 12.46 4.30 1.56
N ALA A 104 11.12 4.25 1.58
CA ALA A 104 10.29 5.18 2.34
C ALA A 104 10.61 5.14 3.84
N MET A 105 10.73 3.95 4.44
CA MET A 105 11.07 3.79 5.86
C MET A 105 12.48 4.29 6.19
N ILE A 106 13.44 4.18 5.25
CA ILE A 106 14.79 4.75 5.43
C ILE A 106 14.71 6.27 5.44
N THR A 107 13.97 6.85 4.50
CA THR A 107 13.77 8.30 4.39
C THR A 107 13.14 8.87 5.66
N TYR A 108 12.06 8.27 6.15
CA TYR A 108 11.42 8.72 7.39
C TYR A 108 12.29 8.46 8.63
N GLY A 109 12.99 7.35 8.68
CA GLY A 109 13.95 7.05 9.74
C GLY A 109 15.06 8.10 9.82
N SER A 110 15.51 8.66 8.68
CA SER A 110 16.52 9.71 8.64
C SER A 110 16.04 11.08 9.19
N TYR A 111 14.72 11.26 9.34
CA TYR A 111 14.13 12.48 9.90
C TYR A 111 13.87 12.39 11.40
N LEU A 112 14.01 11.21 12.00
CA LEU A 112 13.81 11.04 13.44
C LEU A 112 14.92 11.70 14.24
N ASP A 113 14.54 12.26 15.39
CA ASP A 113 15.52 12.76 16.36
C ASP A 113 16.31 11.56 16.95
N LYS A 114 17.59 11.76 17.23
CA LYS A 114 18.47 10.74 17.84
C LYS A 114 18.00 10.25 19.21
N LYS A 115 17.10 10.97 19.86
CA LYS A 115 16.48 10.59 21.14
C LYS A 115 15.33 9.60 20.98
N GLU A 116 14.84 9.38 19.76
CA GLU A 116 13.72 8.49 19.50
C GLU A 116 14.13 7.03 19.58
N ASN A 117 13.27 6.22 20.23
CA ASN A 117 13.50 4.78 20.31
C ASN A 117 13.02 4.07 19.05
N LEU A 118 13.96 3.74 18.14
CA LEU A 118 13.67 3.10 16.86
C LEU A 118 12.93 1.76 17.01
N GLN A 119 13.30 0.93 18.01
CA GLN A 119 12.63 -0.36 18.22
C GLN A 119 11.17 -0.18 18.64
N LYS A 120 10.90 0.74 19.57
CA LYS A 120 9.55 1.06 20.01
C LYS A 120 8.71 1.59 18.85
N ASN A 121 9.26 2.51 18.07
CA ASN A 121 8.59 3.09 16.90
C ASN A 121 8.27 2.01 15.85
N ALA A 122 9.21 1.11 15.55
CA ALA A 122 8.98 0.01 14.63
C ALA A 122 7.82 -0.91 15.10
N ILE A 123 7.78 -1.26 16.38
CA ILE A 123 6.70 -2.08 16.95
C ILE A 123 5.36 -1.36 16.85
N ILE A 124 5.31 -0.06 17.19
CA ILE A 124 4.08 0.74 17.10
C ILE A 124 3.57 0.78 15.65
N ILE A 125 4.44 0.98 14.67
CA ILE A 125 4.07 1.00 13.25
C ILE A 125 3.41 -0.33 12.85
N VAL A 126 4.04 -1.47 13.15
CA VAL A 126 3.50 -2.80 12.80
C VAL A 126 2.15 -3.06 13.46
N VAL A 127 2.02 -2.72 14.75
CA VAL A 127 0.77 -2.92 15.50
C VAL A 127 -0.34 -2.02 14.96
N MET A 128 -0.05 -0.74 14.70
CA MET A 128 -1.03 0.21 14.17
C MET A 128 -1.44 -0.11 12.74
N ASP A 129 -0.51 -0.53 11.89
CA ASP A 129 -0.80 -0.99 10.53
C ASP A 129 -1.77 -2.17 10.55
N THR A 130 -1.47 -3.20 11.35
CA THR A 130 -2.35 -4.38 11.49
C THR A 130 -3.73 -3.99 12.04
N LEU A 131 -3.78 -3.09 13.03
CA LEU A 131 -5.05 -2.62 13.60
C LEU A 131 -5.90 -1.91 12.55
N VAL A 132 -5.31 -0.98 11.80
CA VAL A 132 -6.01 -0.22 10.75
C VAL A 132 -6.46 -1.14 9.62
N ALA A 133 -5.65 -2.12 9.22
CA ALA A 133 -6.02 -3.12 8.22
C ALA A 133 -7.25 -3.95 8.64
N LEU A 134 -7.28 -4.42 9.90
CA LEU A 134 -8.46 -5.10 10.46
C LEU A 134 -9.68 -4.19 10.52
N MET A 135 -9.50 -2.94 10.91
CA MET A 135 -10.59 -1.95 10.96
C MET A 135 -11.13 -1.66 9.55
N ALA A 136 -10.28 -1.54 8.55
CA ALA A 136 -10.69 -1.35 7.16
C ALA A 136 -11.50 -2.56 6.64
N GLY A 137 -11.07 -3.77 6.97
CA GLY A 137 -11.84 -4.99 6.71
C GLY A 137 -13.24 -4.96 7.36
N LEU A 138 -13.33 -4.58 8.64
CA LEU A 138 -14.60 -4.41 9.36
C LEU A 138 -15.48 -3.29 8.79
N CYS A 139 -14.88 -2.27 8.17
CA CYS A 139 -15.63 -1.22 7.49
C CYS A 139 -16.30 -1.73 6.20
N VAL A 140 -15.61 -2.54 5.41
CA VAL A 140 -16.01 -2.90 4.05
C VAL A 140 -16.75 -4.24 3.99
N ILE A 141 -16.19 -5.29 4.58
CA ILE A 141 -16.66 -6.67 4.37
C ILE A 141 -18.08 -6.92 4.93
N PRO A 142 -18.41 -6.51 6.17
CA PRO A 142 -19.77 -6.72 6.69
C PRO A 142 -20.84 -6.01 5.85
N GLY A 143 -20.58 -4.77 5.43
CA GLY A 143 -21.49 -4.00 4.57
C GLY A 143 -21.70 -4.66 3.21
N ARG A 144 -20.64 -5.16 2.61
CA ARG A 144 -20.70 -5.91 1.34
C ARG A 144 -21.56 -7.17 1.48
N PHE A 145 -21.36 -8.00 2.48
CA PHE A 145 -22.16 -9.21 2.68
C PHE A 145 -23.62 -8.91 3.01
N ALA A 146 -23.88 -7.81 3.73
CA ALA A 146 -25.25 -7.40 4.07
C ALA A 146 -26.03 -6.89 2.86
N LEU A 147 -25.44 -6.06 2.02
CA LEU A 147 -26.16 -5.29 1.03
C LEU A 147 -25.83 -5.64 -0.42
N ASP A 148 -24.66 -6.17 -0.70
CA ASP A 148 -24.26 -6.65 -2.03
C ASP A 148 -23.51 -8.00 -1.96
N PRO A 149 -24.20 -9.09 -1.58
CA PRO A 149 -23.58 -10.41 -1.42
C PRO A 149 -23.01 -10.98 -2.72
N THR A 150 -23.45 -10.47 -3.88
CA THR A 150 -22.98 -10.86 -5.21
C THR A 150 -21.80 -10.02 -5.71
N GLY A 151 -21.44 -8.96 -5.00
CA GLY A 151 -20.33 -8.09 -5.36
C GLY A 151 -18.98 -8.80 -5.30
N THR A 152 -17.94 -8.13 -5.84
CA THR A 152 -16.57 -8.64 -5.84
C THR A 152 -15.97 -8.65 -4.43
N LEU A 153 -15.05 -9.58 -4.17
CA LEU A 153 -14.40 -9.72 -2.86
C LEU A 153 -13.07 -8.96 -2.74
N GLY A 154 -12.53 -8.45 -3.83
CA GLY A 154 -11.22 -7.79 -3.82
C GLY A 154 -10.99 -6.84 -4.97
N GLY A 155 -9.82 -6.21 -4.95
CA GLY A 155 -9.35 -5.29 -5.98
C GLY A 155 -10.10 -3.94 -6.01
N PRO A 156 -9.81 -3.10 -7.02
CA PRO A 156 -10.47 -1.80 -7.20
C PRO A 156 -12.00 -1.88 -7.30
N SER A 157 -12.52 -2.98 -7.85
CA SER A 157 -13.96 -3.20 -8.00
C SER A 157 -14.69 -3.27 -6.66
N LEU A 158 -14.05 -3.78 -5.60
CA LEU A 158 -14.64 -3.80 -4.25
C LEU A 158 -14.86 -2.37 -3.75
N LEU A 159 -13.89 -1.48 -3.88
CA LEU A 159 -13.96 -0.11 -3.34
C LEU A 159 -14.86 0.81 -4.18
N PHE A 160 -14.84 0.69 -5.51
CA PHE A 160 -15.46 1.67 -6.39
C PHE A 160 -16.77 1.19 -7.05
N VAL A 161 -17.03 -0.11 -7.09
CA VAL A 161 -18.27 -0.67 -7.63
C VAL A 161 -19.11 -1.27 -6.53
N THR A 162 -18.56 -2.26 -5.80
CA THR A 162 -19.34 -2.98 -4.78
C THR A 162 -19.73 -2.05 -3.62
N MET A 163 -18.82 -1.20 -3.13
CA MET A 163 -19.16 -0.26 -2.07
C MET A 163 -20.14 0.83 -2.51
N GLN A 164 -20.12 1.24 -3.78
CA GLN A 164 -21.16 2.13 -4.29
C GLN A 164 -22.55 1.46 -4.23
N ASN A 165 -22.65 0.20 -4.65
CA ASN A 165 -23.89 -0.55 -4.54
C ASN A 165 -24.37 -0.71 -3.08
N VAL A 166 -23.43 -0.85 -2.15
CA VAL A 166 -23.72 -0.88 -0.69
C VAL A 166 -24.36 0.43 -0.26
N PHE A 167 -23.79 1.56 -0.63
CA PHE A 167 -24.32 2.89 -0.28
C PHE A 167 -25.69 3.15 -0.91
N ASP A 168 -25.88 2.79 -2.17
CA ASP A 168 -27.17 2.91 -2.87
C ASP A 168 -28.29 2.13 -2.16
N ARG A 169 -27.97 0.95 -1.60
CA ARG A 169 -28.92 0.13 -0.83
C ARG A 169 -29.12 0.56 0.62
N MET A 170 -28.31 1.47 1.14
CA MET A 170 -28.50 2.08 2.49
C MET A 170 -29.66 3.06 2.57
N GLY A 171 -30.33 3.38 1.46
CA GLY A 171 -31.42 4.35 1.41
C GLY A 171 -30.94 5.77 1.72
N GLY A 172 -31.72 6.55 2.47
CA GLY A 172 -31.42 7.96 2.75
C GLY A 172 -30.09 8.22 3.48
N ALA A 173 -29.52 7.25 4.16
CA ALA A 173 -28.20 7.36 4.80
C ALA A 173 -27.02 7.14 3.82
N GLY A 174 -27.26 6.46 2.70
CA GLY A 174 -26.24 6.08 1.74
C GLY A 174 -25.32 7.21 1.27
N PRO A 175 -25.84 8.36 0.81
CA PRO A 175 -25.01 9.46 0.35
C PRO A 175 -24.05 9.99 1.42
N VAL A 176 -24.49 10.07 2.69
CA VAL A 176 -23.65 10.55 3.80
C VAL A 176 -22.50 9.58 4.05
N PHE A 177 -22.79 8.27 4.13
CA PHE A 177 -21.75 7.25 4.34
C PHE A 177 -20.84 7.12 3.11
N GLY A 178 -21.36 7.28 1.90
CA GLY A 178 -20.56 7.31 0.68
C GLY A 178 -19.55 8.45 0.68
N ILE A 179 -19.97 9.67 1.02
CA ILE A 179 -19.07 10.83 1.13
C ILE A 179 -18.01 10.58 2.20
N LEU A 180 -18.39 10.13 3.41
CA LEU A 180 -17.43 9.82 4.48
C LEU A 180 -16.42 8.78 4.06
N PHE A 181 -16.87 7.70 3.41
CA PHE A 181 -16.01 6.62 2.94
C PHE A 181 -15.02 7.09 1.88
N TYR A 182 -15.48 7.81 0.85
CA TYR A 182 -14.56 8.28 -0.19
C TYR A 182 -13.62 9.38 0.30
N LEU A 183 -14.04 10.23 1.26
CA LEU A 183 -13.11 11.15 1.94
C LEU A 183 -12.03 10.38 2.71
N LEU A 184 -12.41 9.31 3.43
CA LEU A 184 -11.47 8.42 4.11
C LEU A 184 -10.46 7.82 3.11
N VAL A 185 -10.92 7.31 1.97
CA VAL A 185 -10.06 6.76 0.92
C VAL A 185 -9.11 7.82 0.36
N VAL A 186 -9.59 9.04 0.12
CA VAL A 186 -8.75 10.16 -0.35
C VAL A 186 -7.68 10.52 0.66
N PHE A 187 -7.99 10.64 1.96
CA PHE A 187 -7.00 10.92 3.00
C PHE A 187 -5.95 9.81 3.11
N ALA A 188 -6.38 8.54 3.06
CA ALA A 188 -5.47 7.40 3.06
C ALA A 188 -4.54 7.40 1.83
N ALA A 189 -5.10 7.66 0.64
CA ALA A 189 -4.33 7.74 -0.59
C ALA A 189 -3.32 8.90 -0.60
N VAL A 190 -3.72 10.09 -0.12
CA VAL A 190 -2.85 11.28 -0.04
C VAL A 190 -1.66 11.02 0.89
N SER A 191 -1.87 10.44 2.06
CA SER A 191 -0.77 10.14 2.99
C SER A 191 0.26 9.17 2.39
N SER A 192 -0.20 8.14 1.67
CA SER A 192 0.67 7.19 0.99
C SER A 192 1.41 7.80 -0.19
N SER A 193 0.72 8.57 -1.04
CA SER A 193 1.33 9.22 -2.21
C SER A 193 2.40 10.25 -1.82
N ILE A 194 2.19 10.98 -0.74
CA ILE A 194 3.20 11.89 -0.16
C ILE A 194 4.46 11.10 0.22
N SER A 195 4.31 9.97 0.89
CA SER A 195 5.43 9.14 1.35
C SER A 195 6.27 8.60 0.19
N LEU A 196 5.60 8.13 -0.86
CA LEU A 196 6.26 7.62 -2.06
C LEU A 196 7.02 8.72 -2.80
N LEU A 197 6.40 9.88 -2.97
CA LEU A 197 7.04 11.01 -3.66
C LEU A 197 8.20 11.58 -2.83
N GLU A 198 8.04 11.66 -1.50
CA GLU A 198 9.08 12.13 -0.59
C GLU A 198 10.33 11.26 -0.64
N ALA A 199 10.20 9.93 -0.68
CA ALA A 199 11.34 9.01 -0.78
C ALA A 199 12.21 9.31 -2.00
N VAL A 200 11.57 9.60 -3.15
CA VAL A 200 12.28 9.98 -4.38
C VAL A 200 12.91 11.36 -4.26
N VAL A 201 12.17 12.35 -3.77
CA VAL A 201 12.63 13.74 -3.65
C VAL A 201 13.78 13.87 -2.68
N ALA A 202 13.69 13.23 -1.50
CA ALA A 202 14.73 13.24 -0.47
C ALA A 202 16.07 12.76 -1.02
N HIS A 203 16.08 11.65 -1.77
CA HIS A 203 17.29 11.12 -2.38
C HIS A 203 18.01 12.17 -3.28
N TYR A 204 17.25 12.84 -4.14
CA TYR A 204 17.84 13.86 -5.04
C TYR A 204 18.23 15.14 -4.31
N VAL A 205 17.49 15.53 -3.26
CA VAL A 205 17.83 16.69 -2.43
C VAL A 205 19.13 16.46 -1.67
N ASP A 206 19.28 15.30 -1.03
CA ASP A 206 20.49 14.94 -0.29
C ASP A 206 21.71 14.87 -1.22
N ARG A 207 21.56 14.22 -2.37
CA ARG A 207 22.63 14.18 -3.38
C ARG A 207 23.00 15.57 -3.92
N ALA A 208 22.05 16.50 -4.01
CA ALA A 208 22.36 17.88 -4.42
C ALA A 208 23.09 18.64 -3.32
N ARG A 209 22.70 18.42 -2.05
CA ARG A 209 23.34 19.00 -0.88
C ARG A 209 24.79 18.54 -0.75
N ASP A 210 25.06 17.24 -0.90
CA ASP A 210 26.41 16.65 -0.88
C ASP A 210 27.32 17.24 -1.96
N ARG A 211 26.73 17.63 -3.11
CA ARG A 211 27.43 18.29 -4.22
C ARG A 211 27.55 19.82 -4.06
N GLY A 212 27.19 20.38 -2.90
CA GLY A 212 27.22 21.79 -2.63
C GLY A 212 26.24 22.67 -3.41
N LYS A 213 25.18 22.08 -4.00
CA LYS A 213 24.19 22.81 -4.79
C LYS A 213 23.05 23.44 -3.98
N GLY A 214 23.11 23.36 -2.63
CA GLY A 214 22.08 23.86 -1.73
C GLY A 214 20.78 23.07 -1.76
N ASP A 215 19.75 23.61 -1.07
CA ASP A 215 18.43 22.97 -1.03
C ASP A 215 17.68 23.19 -2.36
N LYS A 216 17.45 22.10 -3.07
CA LYS A 216 16.73 22.07 -4.35
C LYS A 216 15.43 21.26 -4.27
N ARG A 217 14.79 21.24 -3.10
CA ARG A 217 13.53 20.49 -2.89
C ARG A 217 12.46 20.84 -3.91
N LYS A 218 12.15 22.13 -4.10
CA LYS A 218 11.10 22.56 -5.04
C LYS A 218 11.29 22.02 -6.47
N PRO A 219 12.43 22.24 -7.15
CA PRO A 219 12.61 21.73 -8.51
C PRO A 219 12.60 20.20 -8.58
N TYR A 220 13.12 19.48 -7.59
CA TYR A 220 13.08 18.02 -7.59
C TYR A 220 11.67 17.48 -7.33
N SER A 221 10.88 18.12 -6.45
CA SER A 221 9.46 17.76 -6.26
C SER A 221 8.65 17.95 -7.53
N VAL A 222 8.89 19.05 -8.27
CA VAL A 222 8.22 19.30 -9.55
C VAL A 222 8.63 18.26 -10.60
N LEU A 223 9.93 17.95 -10.71
CA LEU A 223 10.39 16.95 -11.67
C LEU A 223 9.82 15.55 -11.39
N ALA A 224 9.86 15.13 -10.13
CA ALA A 224 9.30 13.85 -9.71
C ALA A 224 7.77 13.81 -9.86
N GLY A 225 7.09 14.92 -9.55
CA GLY A 225 5.65 15.07 -9.75
C GLY A 225 5.25 15.00 -11.23
N ILE A 226 6.02 15.62 -12.13
CA ILE A 226 5.79 15.53 -13.59
C ILE A 226 5.97 14.08 -14.06
N ALA A 227 7.03 13.40 -13.61
CA ALA A 227 7.24 11.99 -13.97
C ALA A 227 6.08 11.09 -13.48
N ALA A 228 5.64 11.25 -12.24
CA ALA A 228 4.47 10.56 -11.71
C ALA A 228 3.18 10.91 -12.50
N GLY A 229 3.01 12.18 -12.89
CA GLY A 229 1.89 12.63 -13.70
C GLY A 229 1.84 11.96 -15.08
N ILE A 230 2.98 11.79 -15.74
CA ILE A 230 3.06 11.08 -17.02
C ILE A 230 2.61 9.61 -16.86
N LEU A 231 3.11 8.92 -15.84
CA LEU A 231 2.70 7.54 -15.55
C LEU A 231 1.21 7.46 -15.21
N CYS A 232 0.70 8.40 -14.41
CA CYS A 232 -0.73 8.50 -14.09
C CYS A 232 -1.59 8.65 -15.37
N VAL A 233 -1.18 9.50 -16.32
CA VAL A 233 -1.89 9.67 -17.59
C VAL A 233 -1.95 8.37 -18.39
N ILE A 234 -0.84 7.63 -18.47
CA ILE A 234 -0.79 6.33 -19.17
C ILE A 234 -1.81 5.36 -18.55
N VAL A 235 -1.80 5.21 -17.24
CA VAL A 235 -2.73 4.30 -16.51
C VAL A 235 -4.19 4.75 -16.68
N CYS A 236 -4.47 6.05 -16.58
CA CYS A 236 -5.83 6.58 -16.74
C CYS A 236 -6.36 6.40 -18.16
N LEU A 237 -5.52 6.57 -19.18
CA LEU A 237 -5.91 6.40 -20.58
C LEU A 237 -6.17 4.93 -20.94
N ASP A 238 -5.49 4.01 -20.28
CA ASP A 238 -5.69 2.57 -20.48
C ASP A 238 -7.05 2.07 -19.96
N SER A 239 -7.65 2.76 -18.97
CA SER A 239 -8.95 2.41 -18.40
C SER A 239 -9.06 0.94 -17.98
N LEU A 240 -8.06 0.44 -17.26
CA LEU A 240 -7.96 -0.96 -16.83
C LEU A 240 -8.04 -1.93 -18.01
N GLY A 241 -7.24 -1.71 -19.03
CA GLY A 241 -7.11 -2.58 -20.20
C GLY A 241 -8.26 -2.52 -21.20
N SER A 242 -9.24 -1.61 -21.02
CA SER A 242 -10.41 -1.50 -21.90
C SER A 242 -10.19 -0.58 -23.11
N ALA A 243 -9.11 0.21 -23.13
CA ALA A 243 -8.87 1.19 -24.18
C ALA A 243 -8.09 0.65 -25.40
N GLY A 244 -7.63 -0.60 -25.37
CA GLY A 244 -6.86 -1.20 -26.46
C GLY A 244 -5.41 -0.72 -26.55
N ILE A 245 -4.87 -0.17 -25.46
CA ILE A 245 -3.47 0.29 -25.36
C ILE A 245 -2.73 -0.40 -24.20
N SER A 246 -3.28 -1.48 -23.67
CA SER A 246 -2.64 -2.27 -22.63
C SER A 246 -1.32 -2.90 -23.11
N PRO A 247 -0.42 -3.33 -22.21
CA PRO A 247 0.77 -4.06 -22.61
C PRO A 247 0.45 -5.27 -23.48
N ALA A 248 -0.64 -6.01 -23.21
CA ALA A 248 -1.07 -7.13 -24.02
C ALA A 248 -1.51 -6.72 -25.44
N ASP A 249 -2.16 -5.56 -25.60
CA ASP A 249 -2.55 -5.04 -26.89
C ASP A 249 -1.33 -4.63 -27.72
N ILE A 250 -0.39 -3.89 -27.11
CA ILE A 250 0.84 -3.42 -27.77
C ILE A 250 1.75 -4.59 -28.20
N LEU A 251 1.82 -5.64 -27.37
CA LEU A 251 2.63 -6.83 -27.66
C LEU A 251 1.90 -7.86 -28.54
N GLY A 252 0.64 -7.59 -28.93
CA GLY A 252 -0.16 -8.49 -29.74
C GLY A 252 -0.52 -9.81 -29.05
N MET A 253 -0.53 -9.83 -27.73
CA MET A 253 -0.81 -11.03 -26.93
C MET A 253 -2.32 -11.31 -26.84
N ARG A 254 -3.14 -10.28 -26.91
CA ARG A 254 -4.60 -10.40 -26.85
C ARG A 254 -5.13 -11.12 -28.10
N GLY A 255 -5.76 -12.26 -27.91
CA GLY A 255 -6.23 -13.13 -28.99
C GLY A 255 -5.26 -14.26 -29.41
N THR A 256 -4.01 -14.23 -28.95
CA THR A 256 -3.03 -15.31 -29.20
C THR A 256 -2.86 -16.24 -28.01
N MET A 257 -3.18 -15.78 -26.80
CA MET A 257 -3.12 -16.55 -25.57
C MET A 257 -4.53 -16.80 -25.02
N GLU A 258 -4.77 -17.99 -24.52
CA GLU A 258 -6.05 -18.38 -23.88
C GLU A 258 -6.24 -17.62 -22.56
N LYS A 259 -5.15 -17.39 -21.82
CA LYS A 259 -5.10 -16.55 -20.63
C LYS A 259 -3.93 -15.59 -20.70
N LEU A 260 -4.19 -14.33 -20.40
CA LEU A 260 -3.14 -13.31 -20.32
C LEU A 260 -2.46 -13.35 -18.95
N PRO A 261 -1.12 -13.22 -18.88
CA PRO A 261 -0.44 -12.96 -17.61
C PRO A 261 -0.98 -11.68 -16.97
N THR A 262 -1.13 -11.67 -15.64
CA THR A 262 -1.71 -10.53 -14.90
C THR A 262 -1.01 -9.21 -15.24
N TRP A 263 0.33 -9.20 -15.31
CA TRP A 263 1.11 -8.00 -15.63
C TRP A 263 0.79 -7.37 -16.99
N SER A 264 0.20 -8.11 -17.90
CA SER A 264 -0.06 -7.63 -19.28
C SER A 264 -1.49 -7.14 -19.48
N ALA A 265 -2.37 -7.38 -18.53
CA ALA A 265 -3.80 -7.06 -18.63
C ALA A 265 -4.07 -5.56 -18.80
N ASP A 266 -3.37 -4.75 -18.01
CA ASP A 266 -3.43 -3.29 -18.07
C ASP A 266 -2.12 -2.66 -17.57
N TRP A 267 -1.98 -1.33 -17.71
CA TRP A 267 -0.79 -0.60 -17.27
C TRP A 267 -0.68 -0.49 -15.76
N LEU A 268 -1.77 -0.55 -15.01
CA LEU A 268 -1.73 -0.56 -13.55
C LEU A 268 -1.07 -1.85 -13.06
N ASP A 269 -1.55 -3.02 -13.53
CA ASP A 269 -0.98 -4.33 -13.22
C ASP A 269 0.48 -4.46 -13.69
N PHE A 270 0.83 -3.82 -14.82
CA PHE A 270 2.22 -3.80 -15.29
C PHE A 270 3.16 -3.07 -14.33
N PHE A 271 2.80 -1.87 -13.89
CA PHE A 271 3.63 -1.12 -12.95
C PHE A 271 3.64 -1.77 -11.57
N ASP A 272 2.54 -2.38 -11.16
CA ASP A 272 2.41 -3.12 -9.92
C ASP A 272 3.30 -4.37 -9.90
N CYS A 273 3.31 -5.13 -10.98
CA CYS A 273 4.24 -6.25 -11.17
C CYS A 273 5.70 -5.83 -11.00
N ILE A 274 6.11 -4.71 -11.61
CA ILE A 274 7.48 -4.21 -11.49
C ILE A 274 7.76 -3.74 -10.07
N ALA A 275 6.88 -2.93 -9.47
CA ALA A 275 7.11 -2.31 -8.17
C ALA A 275 6.93 -3.32 -7.03
N GLU A 276 5.74 -3.87 -6.88
CA GLU A 276 5.36 -4.75 -5.78
C GLU A 276 5.83 -6.19 -6.01
N GLY A 277 5.66 -6.69 -7.25
CA GLY A 277 6.02 -8.06 -7.59
C GLY A 277 7.53 -8.33 -7.58
N ILE A 278 8.35 -7.35 -7.97
CA ILE A 278 9.80 -7.57 -8.17
C ILE A 278 10.66 -6.65 -7.31
N LEU A 279 10.52 -5.30 -7.46
CA LEU A 279 11.50 -4.37 -6.89
C LEU A 279 11.45 -4.30 -5.36
N MET A 280 10.27 -4.32 -4.76
CA MET A 280 10.14 -4.24 -3.30
C MET A 280 10.67 -5.49 -2.58
N PRO A 281 10.27 -6.73 -2.95
CA PRO A 281 10.85 -7.93 -2.33
C PRO A 281 12.35 -8.07 -2.58
N LEU A 282 12.83 -7.70 -3.77
CA LEU A 282 14.26 -7.72 -4.10
C LEU A 282 15.01 -6.68 -3.28
N GLY A 283 14.49 -5.46 -3.14
CA GLY A 283 15.07 -4.41 -2.31
C GLY A 283 15.19 -4.83 -0.85
N ALA A 284 14.12 -5.40 -0.29
CA ALA A 284 14.12 -5.90 1.09
C ALA A 284 15.09 -7.09 1.29
N LEU A 285 15.19 -7.99 0.30
CA LEU A 285 16.17 -9.08 0.29
C LEU A 285 17.60 -8.54 0.35
N LEU A 286 17.95 -7.62 -0.56
CA LEU A 286 19.28 -7.01 -0.62
C LEU A 286 19.61 -6.25 0.67
N MET A 287 18.67 -5.50 1.24
CA MET A 287 18.85 -4.81 2.51
C MET A 287 19.06 -5.81 3.66
N SER A 288 18.31 -6.90 3.72
CA SER A 288 18.47 -7.90 4.76
C SER A 288 19.85 -8.61 4.68
N ILE A 289 20.35 -8.84 3.46
CA ILE A 289 21.70 -9.37 3.24
C ILE A 289 22.74 -8.35 3.69
N MET A 290 22.61 -7.09 3.28
CA MET A 290 23.52 -6.02 3.65
C MET A 290 23.65 -5.86 5.17
N TYR A 291 22.55 -5.70 5.88
CA TYR A 291 22.54 -5.55 7.34
C TYR A 291 22.83 -6.85 8.09
N GLY A 292 22.46 -7.99 7.53
CA GLY A 292 22.70 -9.29 8.16
C GLY A 292 24.15 -9.74 8.07
N TRP A 293 24.82 -9.50 6.92
CA TRP A 293 26.09 -10.15 6.59
C TRP A 293 27.23 -9.17 6.31
N GLU A 294 27.00 -8.08 5.59
CA GLU A 294 28.03 -7.14 5.17
C GLU A 294 28.35 -6.10 6.26
N ILE A 295 27.35 -5.28 6.64
CA ILE A 295 27.51 -4.25 7.67
C ILE A 295 27.46 -4.89 9.07
N GLY A 296 26.61 -5.90 9.23
CA GLY A 296 26.39 -6.63 10.48
C GLY A 296 25.27 -6.02 11.32
N PRO A 297 24.48 -6.88 12.02
CA PRO A 297 23.33 -6.44 12.83
C PRO A 297 23.71 -5.64 14.08
N GLY A 298 25.01 -5.57 14.43
CA GLY A 298 25.54 -4.76 15.53
C GLY A 298 25.28 -3.28 15.35
N VAL A 299 25.36 -2.77 14.12
CA VAL A 299 25.12 -1.34 13.82
C VAL A 299 23.71 -0.92 14.22
N VAL A 300 22.71 -1.77 13.99
CA VAL A 300 21.31 -1.48 14.37
C VAL A 300 21.18 -1.43 15.90
N ARG A 301 21.86 -2.35 16.60
CA ARG A 301 21.88 -2.33 18.08
C ARG A 301 22.57 -1.07 18.59
N ASP A 302 23.74 -0.74 18.05
CA ASP A 302 24.55 0.39 18.49
C ASP A 302 23.82 1.72 18.24
N GLU A 303 23.01 1.83 17.17
CA GLU A 303 22.14 2.98 16.91
C GLU A 303 20.96 3.07 17.89
N ILE A 304 20.33 1.93 18.25
CA ILE A 304 19.24 1.92 19.25
C ILE A 304 19.76 2.24 20.65
N GLU A 305 20.96 1.78 21.00
CA GLU A 305 21.59 1.95 22.30
C GLU A 305 22.46 3.21 22.38
N HIS A 306 22.48 4.06 21.35
CA HIS A 306 23.28 5.28 21.30
C HIS A 306 22.94 6.27 22.43
N ASP A 307 21.69 6.30 22.87
CA ASP A 307 21.25 7.07 24.03
C ASP A 307 21.23 6.17 25.28
N GLU A 308 21.86 6.62 26.39
CA GLU A 308 22.02 5.83 27.64
C GLU A 308 20.71 5.30 28.24
N GLY A 309 19.55 5.80 27.77
CA GLY A 309 18.21 5.37 28.21
C GLY A 309 17.62 4.17 27.48
N HIS A 310 18.19 3.75 26.34
CA HIS A 310 17.60 2.74 25.49
C HIS A 310 18.47 1.48 25.41
N LYS A 311 17.83 0.31 25.59
CA LYS A 311 18.46 -1.01 25.35
C LYS A 311 17.63 -1.78 24.34
N MET A 312 18.30 -2.39 23.37
CA MET A 312 17.63 -3.24 22.40
C MET A 312 17.14 -4.54 23.03
N PHE A 313 15.81 -4.72 23.07
CA PHE A 313 15.21 -5.96 23.51
C PHE A 313 15.30 -7.03 22.42
N GLY A 314 15.72 -8.25 22.80
CA GLY A 314 15.70 -9.39 21.88
C GLY A 314 16.75 -9.34 20.76
N TYR A 315 17.92 -8.73 20.96
CA TYR A 315 18.97 -8.62 19.93
C TYR A 315 19.35 -9.95 19.29
N THR A 316 19.44 -11.05 20.06
CA THR A 316 19.76 -12.38 19.52
C THR A 316 18.69 -12.86 18.54
N PHE A 317 17.42 -12.65 18.89
CA PHE A 317 16.30 -12.96 18.00
C PHE A 317 16.34 -12.12 16.73
N PHE A 318 16.53 -10.80 16.85
CA PHE A 318 16.70 -9.91 15.70
C PHE A 318 17.84 -10.36 14.78
N LYS A 319 19.01 -10.70 15.36
CA LYS A 319 20.19 -11.18 14.63
C LYS A 319 19.88 -12.45 13.83
N ILE A 320 19.15 -13.40 14.41
CA ILE A 320 18.74 -14.62 13.71
C ILE A 320 17.76 -14.29 12.59
N CYS A 321 16.77 -13.47 12.88
CA CYS A 321 15.76 -13.07 11.90
C CYS A 321 16.39 -12.36 10.70
N ILE A 322 17.19 -11.33 10.89
CA ILE A 322 17.75 -10.55 9.78
C ILE A 322 18.75 -11.35 8.93
N LYS A 323 19.48 -12.31 9.56
CA LYS A 323 20.46 -13.15 8.84
C LYS A 323 19.86 -14.31 8.06
N TYR A 324 18.84 -14.96 8.60
CA TYR A 324 18.38 -16.24 8.08
C TYR A 324 16.89 -16.23 7.73
N VAL A 325 16.04 -15.81 8.65
CA VAL A 325 14.58 -15.88 8.45
C VAL A 325 14.14 -14.91 7.35
N THR A 326 14.53 -13.64 7.47
CA THR A 326 14.13 -12.59 6.51
C THR A 326 14.56 -12.92 5.08
N PRO A 327 15.84 -13.24 4.77
CA PRO A 327 16.24 -13.59 3.41
C PRO A 327 15.44 -14.77 2.82
N VAL A 328 15.22 -15.82 3.62
CA VAL A 328 14.43 -16.97 3.15
C VAL A 328 12.98 -16.59 2.87
N CYS A 329 12.35 -15.84 3.77
CA CYS A 329 10.98 -15.34 3.56
C CYS A 329 10.91 -14.44 2.31
N MET A 330 11.91 -13.57 2.10
CA MET A 330 11.94 -12.68 0.94
C MET A 330 12.03 -13.43 -0.38
N VAL A 331 12.86 -14.48 -0.43
CA VAL A 331 12.96 -15.34 -1.62
C VAL A 331 11.65 -16.08 -1.89
N LEU A 332 10.97 -16.56 -0.84
CA LEU A 332 9.67 -17.21 -0.99
C LEU A 332 8.59 -16.24 -1.49
N VAL A 333 8.55 -15.03 -0.94
CA VAL A 333 7.60 -13.99 -1.40
C VAL A 333 7.90 -13.60 -2.84
N LEU A 334 9.16 -13.32 -3.19
CA LEU A 334 9.57 -12.98 -4.56
C LEU A 334 9.19 -14.09 -5.55
N TYR A 335 9.46 -15.35 -5.21
CA TYR A 335 9.05 -16.48 -6.05
C TYR A 335 7.54 -16.56 -6.25
N GLY A 336 6.76 -16.35 -5.18
CA GLY A 336 5.31 -16.38 -5.26
C GLY A 336 4.73 -15.23 -6.06
N GLN A 337 5.25 -14.01 -5.89
CA GLN A 337 4.85 -12.84 -6.68
C GLN A 337 5.16 -13.03 -8.17
N ILE A 338 6.36 -13.50 -8.50
CA ILE A 338 6.69 -13.83 -9.90
C ILE A 338 5.71 -14.88 -10.46
N LYS A 339 5.38 -15.90 -9.66
CA LYS A 339 4.43 -16.91 -10.09
C LYS A 339 3.03 -16.33 -10.33
N GLU A 340 2.55 -15.45 -9.45
CA GLU A 340 1.23 -14.82 -9.54
C GLU A 340 1.11 -13.90 -10.76
N PHE A 341 2.13 -13.10 -11.04
CA PHE A 341 2.11 -12.17 -12.17
C PHE A 341 2.37 -12.81 -13.53
N PHE A 342 3.22 -13.82 -13.60
CA PHE A 342 3.70 -14.38 -14.88
C PHE A 342 3.09 -15.73 -15.25
N PHE A 343 2.64 -16.53 -14.29
CA PHE A 343 2.14 -17.89 -14.52
C PHE A 343 0.71 -18.01 -14.00
N VAL A 344 -0.25 -17.76 -14.87
CA VAL A 344 -1.69 -17.84 -14.58
C VAL A 344 -2.24 -19.25 -14.79
#